data_29374fb05e1b40f6c46856126d954830
#
_entry.id   29374fb05e1b40f6c46856126d954830
#
_cell.length_a   1.000
_cell.length_b   1.000
_cell.length_c   1.000
_cell.angle_alpha   90.00
_cell.angle_beta   90.00
_cell.angle_gamma   90.00
#
_symmetry.space_group_name_H-M   'P 1'
#
loop_
_entity.id
_entity.type
_entity.pdbx_description
1 polymer ?
#
loop_
_entity_poly.entity_id
_entity_poly.type
_entity_poly.pdbx_seq_one_letter_code
_entity_poly.pdbx_strand_id
1 'polypeptide(L)'
;QYIAQRLAEVTGETLVSITECLKNHKYTWELLPGERVGFVTPVYFFGLPSIVSEFIRNLDLCVRGQHFVYHVVTFGTITGQSHYMMEKALRKKGLNLDGRYIVKMVDTYTLMFDLSDEEKCEKVTKDAEVCIDRVIEKVVNRVRGDFDNRKIPHWLAFPYTYCNRKKSTAPFVV
;
A
#
# COMPACT_ATOMS: atom_id res chain seq x y z
N GLN A 1 2.14 -0.97 9.37
CA GLN A 1 1.23 -0.62 10.47
C GLN A 1 1.47 0.81 10.95
N TYR A 2 2.68 1.20 11.35
CA TYR A 2 3.03 2.51 11.89
C TYR A 2 2.54 3.70 11.03
N ILE A 3 2.82 3.70 9.73
CA ILE A 3 2.37 4.78 8.82
C ILE A 3 0.84 4.89 8.78
N ALA A 4 0.14 3.75 8.76
CA ALA A 4 -1.31 3.75 8.75
C ALA A 4 -1.90 4.31 10.06
N GLN A 5 -1.27 4.01 11.19
CA GLN A 5 -1.64 4.60 12.49
C GLN A 5 -1.44 6.11 12.49
N ARG A 6 -0.26 6.61 12.07
CA ARG A 6 0.04 8.04 11.97
C ARG A 6 -0.96 8.78 11.07
N LEU A 7 -1.31 8.19 9.93
CA LEU A 7 -2.31 8.75 9.02
C LEU A 7 -3.68 8.81 9.70
N ALA A 8 -4.14 7.72 10.30
CA ALA A 8 -5.44 7.66 10.98
C ALA A 8 -5.54 8.68 12.12
N GLU A 9 -4.49 8.83 12.93
CA GLU A 9 -4.42 9.81 14.03
C GLU A 9 -4.57 11.25 13.53
N VAL A 10 -3.84 11.62 12.46
CA VAL A 10 -3.85 12.99 11.93
C VAL A 10 -5.13 13.29 11.15
N THR A 11 -5.68 12.30 10.44
CA THR A 11 -6.88 12.50 9.62
C THR A 11 -8.19 12.27 10.36
N GLY A 12 -8.13 11.68 11.55
CA GLY A 12 -9.31 11.30 12.34
C GLY A 12 -10.08 10.10 11.77
N GLU A 13 -9.47 9.35 10.86
CA GLU A 13 -10.12 8.24 10.17
C GLU A 13 -9.95 6.91 10.90
N THR A 14 -10.89 6.00 10.70
CA THR A 14 -10.86 4.68 11.33
C THR A 14 -9.78 3.80 10.68
N LEU A 15 -8.87 3.29 11.49
CA LEU A 15 -7.88 2.31 11.06
C LEU A 15 -8.51 0.91 10.99
N VAL A 16 -8.35 0.27 9.83
CA VAL A 16 -8.91 -1.07 9.56
C VAL A 16 -7.79 -2.03 9.16
N SER A 17 -7.73 -3.17 9.82
CA SER A 17 -6.77 -4.23 9.49
C SER A 17 -7.30 -5.14 8.39
N ILE A 18 -6.61 -5.20 7.25
CA ILE A 18 -6.94 -6.09 6.13
C ILE A 18 -6.97 -7.55 6.59
N THR A 19 -6.03 -7.96 7.44
CA THR A 19 -5.97 -9.33 7.97
C THR A 19 -7.19 -9.68 8.82
N GLU A 20 -7.62 -8.75 9.67
CA GLU A 20 -8.82 -8.95 10.50
C GLU A 20 -10.09 -8.96 9.65
N CYS A 21 -10.16 -8.11 8.64
CA CYS A 21 -11.28 -8.10 7.71
C CYS A 21 -11.43 -9.43 6.98
N LEU A 22 -10.33 -10.00 6.50
CA LEU A 22 -10.34 -11.31 5.86
C LEU A 22 -10.76 -12.43 6.81
N LYS A 23 -10.25 -12.44 8.06
CA LYS A 23 -10.63 -13.42 9.09
C LYS A 23 -12.11 -13.35 9.44
N ASN A 24 -12.66 -12.14 9.54
CA ASN A 24 -14.03 -11.89 9.97
C ASN A 24 -15.02 -11.75 8.80
N HIS A 25 -14.57 -11.97 7.56
CA HIS A 25 -15.38 -11.78 6.33
C HIS A 25 -16.08 -10.42 6.25
N LYS A 26 -15.41 -9.38 6.77
CA LYS A 26 -15.91 -8.01 6.77
C LYS A 26 -15.38 -7.27 5.54
N TYR A 27 -16.24 -6.99 4.55
CA TYR A 27 -15.82 -6.40 3.28
C TYR A 27 -16.64 -5.17 2.86
N THR A 28 -17.69 -4.84 3.59
CA THR A 28 -18.62 -3.77 3.23
C THR A 28 -18.38 -2.53 4.08
N TRP A 29 -18.22 -1.39 3.42
CA TRP A 29 -18.14 -0.06 4.03
C TRP A 29 -18.92 0.95 3.20
N GLU A 30 -19.30 2.03 3.84
CA GLU A 30 -19.87 3.21 3.22
C GLU A 30 -18.90 4.37 3.35
N LEU A 31 -18.65 5.09 2.26
CA LEU A 31 -17.83 6.29 2.21
C LEU A 31 -18.75 7.49 1.95
N LEU A 32 -18.85 8.37 2.92
CA LEU A 32 -19.69 9.56 2.84
C LEU A 32 -19.05 10.66 1.98
N PRO A 33 -19.84 11.64 1.50
CA PRO A 33 -19.30 12.77 0.75
C PRO A 33 -18.24 13.52 1.53
N GLY A 34 -17.10 13.75 0.90
CA GLY A 34 -15.97 14.43 1.52
C GLY A 34 -15.04 13.54 2.33
N GLU A 35 -15.34 12.28 2.52
CA GLU A 35 -14.44 11.34 3.17
C GLU A 35 -13.31 10.88 2.23
N ARG A 36 -12.33 10.22 2.82
CA ARG A 36 -11.21 9.62 2.12
C ARG A 36 -11.05 8.17 2.53
N VAL A 37 -10.47 7.36 1.63
CA VAL A 37 -10.04 6.00 1.93
C VAL A 37 -8.60 5.81 1.50
N GLY A 38 -7.78 5.31 2.42
CA GLY A 38 -6.36 5.06 2.22
C GLY A 38 -6.01 3.59 2.32
N PHE A 39 -5.15 3.14 1.43
CA PHE A 39 -4.54 1.83 1.50
C PHE A 39 -3.06 1.98 1.79
N VAL A 40 -2.57 1.38 2.86
CA VAL A 40 -1.14 1.40 3.22
C VAL A 40 -0.62 -0.03 3.14
N THR A 41 0.27 -0.28 2.20
CA THR A 41 0.75 -1.65 1.93
C THR A 41 2.25 -1.72 1.72
N PRO A 42 2.90 -2.84 2.09
CA PRO A 42 4.27 -3.09 1.68
C PRO A 42 4.33 -3.56 0.22
N VAL A 43 5.55 -3.56 -0.33
CA VAL A 43 5.86 -4.26 -1.58
C VAL A 43 6.33 -5.67 -1.27
N TYR A 44 5.72 -6.67 -1.89
CA TYR A 44 6.21 -8.04 -1.89
C TYR A 44 6.50 -8.48 -3.31
N PHE A 45 7.73 -8.94 -3.56
CA PHE A 45 8.17 -9.43 -4.88
C PHE A 45 7.76 -8.49 -6.04
N PHE A 46 8.09 -7.20 -5.92
CA PHE A 46 7.81 -6.16 -6.91
C PHE A 46 6.32 -5.86 -7.17
N GLY A 47 5.44 -6.21 -6.26
CA GLY A 47 4.00 -6.01 -6.45
C GLY A 47 3.20 -5.93 -5.16
N LEU A 48 1.89 -5.91 -5.34
CA LEU A 48 0.92 -5.85 -4.26
C LEU A 48 0.84 -7.23 -3.56
N PRO A 49 0.90 -7.30 -2.23
CA PRO A 49 0.72 -8.57 -1.52
C PRO A 49 -0.58 -9.29 -1.90
N SER A 50 -0.54 -10.63 -2.00
CA SER A 50 -1.69 -11.43 -2.39
C SER A 50 -2.90 -11.23 -1.47
N ILE A 51 -2.65 -11.09 -0.17
CA ILE A 51 -3.67 -10.82 0.85
C ILE A 51 -4.40 -9.49 0.59
N VAL A 52 -3.69 -8.45 0.14
CA VAL A 52 -4.29 -7.17 -0.23
C VAL A 52 -5.13 -7.33 -1.49
N SER A 53 -4.62 -8.04 -2.49
CA SER A 53 -5.35 -8.32 -3.72
C SER A 53 -6.65 -9.12 -3.46
N GLU A 54 -6.61 -10.05 -2.51
CA GLU A 54 -7.78 -10.81 -2.07
C GLU A 54 -8.80 -9.91 -1.38
N PHE A 55 -8.35 -9.08 -0.45
CA PHE A 55 -9.21 -8.11 0.23
C PHE A 55 -9.91 -7.18 -0.75
N ILE A 56 -9.17 -6.53 -1.67
CA ILE A 56 -9.76 -5.62 -2.66
C ILE A 56 -10.74 -6.35 -3.59
N ARG A 57 -10.52 -7.61 -3.92
CA ARG A 57 -11.46 -8.40 -4.73
C ARG A 57 -12.82 -8.54 -4.05
N ASN A 58 -12.82 -8.75 -2.74
CA ASN A 58 -14.03 -8.91 -1.93
C ASN A 58 -14.60 -7.58 -1.45
N LEU A 59 -13.83 -6.50 -1.49
CA LEU A 59 -14.24 -5.17 -1.03
C LEU A 59 -15.52 -4.73 -1.72
N ASP A 60 -16.50 -4.34 -0.92
CA ASP A 60 -17.73 -3.68 -1.33
C ASP A 60 -17.77 -2.31 -0.65
N LEU A 61 -17.44 -1.28 -1.42
CA LEU A 61 -17.37 0.09 -0.93
C LEU A 61 -18.45 0.92 -1.61
N CYS A 62 -19.52 1.21 -0.86
CA CYS A 62 -20.55 2.13 -1.31
C CYS A 62 -20.04 3.56 -1.19
N VAL A 63 -19.86 4.24 -2.32
CA VAL A 63 -19.30 5.58 -2.37
C VAL A 63 -20.37 6.59 -2.73
N ARG A 64 -20.54 7.63 -1.89
CA ARG A 64 -21.49 8.72 -2.12
C ARG A 64 -20.75 10.05 -2.30
N GLY A 65 -20.97 10.68 -3.45
CA GLY A 65 -20.42 12.01 -3.73
C GLY A 65 -18.92 12.05 -3.96
N GLN A 66 -18.30 13.21 -3.70
CA GLN A 66 -16.86 13.37 -3.88
C GLN A 66 -16.09 12.70 -2.75
N HIS A 67 -15.04 11.99 -3.10
CA HIS A 67 -14.17 11.25 -2.20
C HIS A 67 -12.70 11.38 -2.65
N PHE A 68 -11.79 10.94 -1.81
CA PHE A 68 -10.36 10.91 -2.11
C PHE A 68 -9.79 9.53 -1.81
N VAL A 69 -9.30 8.84 -2.82
CA VAL A 69 -8.72 7.50 -2.70
C VAL A 69 -7.21 7.58 -2.87
N TYR A 70 -6.46 7.06 -1.91
CA TYR A 70 -5.00 7.10 -1.98
C TYR A 70 -4.35 5.77 -1.60
N HIS A 71 -3.15 5.57 -2.09
CA HIS A 71 -2.34 4.40 -1.79
C HIS A 71 -0.93 4.81 -1.38
N VAL A 72 -0.52 4.40 -0.19
CA VAL A 72 0.84 4.57 0.32
C VAL A 72 1.55 3.22 0.28
N VAL A 73 2.68 3.19 -0.41
CA VAL A 73 3.50 1.97 -0.56
C VAL A 73 4.79 2.10 0.23
N THR A 74 5.04 1.15 1.12
CA THR A 74 6.35 1.03 1.78
C THR A 74 7.23 0.05 1.01
N PHE A 75 8.49 0.43 0.78
CA PHE A 75 9.42 -0.35 -0.03
C PHE A 75 10.86 -0.21 0.46
N GLY A 76 11.71 -1.19 0.20
CA GLY A 76 13.14 -1.12 0.45
C GLY A 76 13.91 -0.53 -0.74
N THR A 77 13.81 -1.16 -1.89
CA THR A 77 14.59 -0.79 -3.10
C THR A 77 13.73 -0.19 -4.20
N ILE A 78 12.66 -0.85 -4.59
CA ILE A 78 11.73 -0.43 -5.65
C ILE A 78 10.28 -0.75 -5.29
N THR A 79 9.34 0.04 -5.83
CA THR A 79 7.90 -0.14 -5.63
C THR A 79 7.28 -1.15 -6.60
N GLY A 80 7.99 -1.42 -7.69
CA GLY A 80 7.55 -2.37 -8.70
C GLY A 80 6.26 -1.94 -9.39
N GLN A 81 5.26 -2.80 -9.32
CA GLN A 81 3.93 -2.60 -9.92
C GLN A 81 2.82 -2.41 -8.87
N SER A 82 3.17 -2.15 -7.60
CA SER A 82 2.21 -2.11 -6.50
C SER A 82 1.07 -1.12 -6.75
N HIS A 83 1.38 0.11 -7.15
CA HIS A 83 0.35 1.12 -7.44
C HIS A 83 -0.52 0.75 -8.64
N TYR A 84 0.08 0.24 -9.70
CA TYR A 84 -0.66 -0.19 -10.87
C TYR A 84 -1.60 -1.37 -10.56
N MET A 85 -1.14 -2.35 -9.78
CA MET A 85 -1.96 -3.49 -9.37
C MET A 85 -3.13 -3.04 -8.49
N MET A 86 -2.88 -2.11 -7.56
CA MET A 86 -3.92 -1.49 -6.72
C MET A 86 -4.93 -0.75 -7.59
N GLU A 87 -4.48 0.14 -8.45
CA GLU A 87 -5.35 0.91 -9.34
C GLU A 87 -6.21 0.01 -10.23
N LYS A 88 -5.61 -1.01 -10.84
CA LYS A 88 -6.32 -1.98 -11.66
C LYS A 88 -7.39 -2.74 -10.86
N ALA A 89 -7.12 -3.06 -9.59
CA ALA A 89 -8.07 -3.74 -8.73
C ALA A 89 -9.22 -2.80 -8.30
N LEU A 90 -8.91 -1.56 -7.93
CA LEU A 90 -9.90 -0.55 -7.53
C LEU A 90 -10.80 -0.12 -8.70
N ARG A 91 -10.26 0.03 -9.91
CA ARG A 91 -11.06 0.34 -11.11
C ARG A 91 -12.16 -0.68 -11.39
N LYS A 92 -11.93 -1.96 -11.09
CA LYS A 92 -12.98 -2.99 -11.19
C LYS A 92 -14.12 -2.81 -10.19
N LYS A 93 -13.90 -1.98 -9.17
CA LYS A 93 -14.88 -1.57 -8.14
C LYS A 93 -15.47 -0.17 -8.41
N GLY A 94 -15.17 0.42 -9.56
CA GLY A 94 -15.61 1.78 -9.90
C GLY A 94 -14.84 2.89 -9.18
N LEU A 95 -13.70 2.57 -8.54
CA LEU A 95 -12.87 3.52 -7.81
C LEU A 95 -11.63 3.91 -8.61
N ASN A 96 -11.30 5.20 -8.57
CA ASN A 96 -10.05 5.72 -9.12
C ASN A 96 -9.07 6.03 -8.00
N LEU A 97 -7.78 5.80 -8.26
CA LEU A 97 -6.73 6.13 -7.33
C LEU A 97 -6.27 7.58 -7.57
N ASP A 98 -6.58 8.47 -6.64
CA ASP A 98 -6.27 9.90 -6.73
C ASP A 98 -4.82 10.22 -6.36
N GLY A 99 -4.31 9.60 -5.26
CA GLY A 99 -2.97 9.82 -4.76
C GLY A 99 -2.14 8.53 -4.69
N ARG A 100 -0.89 8.58 -5.22
CA ARG A 100 0.09 7.49 -5.15
C ARG A 100 1.32 8.00 -4.44
N TYR A 101 1.57 7.50 -3.24
CA TYR A 101 2.66 7.92 -2.37
C TYR A 101 3.58 6.76 -2.03
N ILE A 102 4.84 7.05 -1.81
CA ILE A 102 5.85 6.05 -1.47
C ILE A 102 6.63 6.46 -0.23
N VAL A 103 6.99 5.48 0.59
CA VAL A 103 7.87 5.66 1.73
C VAL A 103 8.94 4.58 1.69
N LYS A 104 10.20 5.01 1.57
CA LYS A 104 11.34 4.10 1.63
C LYS A 104 11.57 3.69 3.08
N MET A 105 11.66 2.38 3.32
CA MET A 105 11.94 1.80 4.63
C MET A 105 13.20 0.95 4.55
N VAL A 106 13.73 0.55 5.69
CA VAL A 106 14.79 -0.46 5.74
C VAL A 106 14.24 -1.75 5.13
N ASP A 107 15.00 -2.35 4.22
CA ASP A 107 14.60 -3.62 3.61
C ASP A 107 14.89 -4.76 4.58
N THR A 108 13.86 -5.49 4.96
CA THR A 108 13.94 -6.57 5.95
C THR A 108 14.25 -7.95 5.33
N TYR A 109 14.50 -8.01 4.03
CA TYR A 109 14.87 -9.27 3.38
C TYR A 109 16.35 -9.60 3.60
N THR A 110 16.65 -10.18 4.77
CA THR A 110 18.02 -10.43 5.28
C THR A 110 18.86 -11.36 4.40
N LEU A 111 18.24 -12.15 3.52
CA LEU A 111 18.97 -12.98 2.56
C LEU A 111 19.72 -12.18 1.48
N MET A 112 19.30 -10.92 1.23
CA MET A 112 19.90 -10.05 0.21
C MET A 112 20.43 -8.73 0.76
N PHE A 113 20.01 -8.33 1.98
CA PHE A 113 20.37 -7.06 2.57
C PHE A 113 21.02 -7.26 3.93
N ASP A 114 22.19 -6.66 4.07
CA ASP A 114 22.92 -6.63 5.34
C ASP A 114 22.32 -5.55 6.25
N LEU A 115 21.79 -5.98 7.40
CA LEU A 115 21.22 -5.11 8.42
C LEU A 115 22.24 -4.80 9.55
N SER A 116 23.48 -5.28 9.44
CA SER A 116 24.52 -5.04 10.45
C SER A 116 25.05 -3.60 10.44
N ASP A 117 24.81 -2.85 9.37
CA ASP A 117 25.16 -1.43 9.27
C ASP A 117 24.09 -0.57 9.95
N GLU A 118 24.26 -0.38 11.27
CA GLU A 118 23.31 0.38 12.11
C GLU A 118 23.19 1.84 11.66
N GLU A 119 24.30 2.49 11.27
CA GLU A 119 24.28 3.89 10.82
C GLU A 119 23.43 4.07 9.58
N LYS A 120 23.54 3.14 8.63
CA LYS A 120 22.74 3.14 7.42
C LYS A 120 21.26 2.89 7.71
N CYS A 121 20.96 1.96 8.61
CA CYS A 121 19.59 1.69 9.04
C CYS A 121 18.97 2.90 9.76
N GLU A 122 19.71 3.54 10.65
CA GLU A 122 19.26 4.78 11.30
C GLU A 122 19.00 5.91 10.31
N LYS A 123 19.90 6.10 9.35
CA LYS A 123 19.72 7.13 8.31
C LYS A 123 18.46 6.88 7.49
N VAL A 124 18.23 5.64 7.03
CA VAL A 124 17.02 5.29 6.27
C VAL A 124 15.78 5.52 7.13
N THR A 125 15.83 5.22 8.42
CA THR A 125 14.70 5.44 9.33
C THR A 125 14.42 6.93 9.53
N LYS A 126 15.44 7.76 9.74
CA LYS A 126 15.28 9.22 9.85
C LYS A 126 14.72 9.83 8.55
N ASP A 127 15.23 9.42 7.41
CA ASP A 127 14.73 9.85 6.09
C ASP A 127 13.27 9.41 5.87
N ALA A 128 12.91 8.21 6.36
CA ALA A 128 11.55 7.69 6.31
C ALA A 128 10.58 8.55 7.12
N GLU A 129 10.93 8.98 8.35
CA GLU A 129 10.09 9.85 9.17
C GLU A 129 9.77 11.17 8.45
N VAL A 130 10.79 11.82 7.88
CA VAL A 130 10.59 13.05 7.10
C VAL A 130 9.70 12.80 5.87
N CYS A 131 9.84 11.64 5.23
CA CYS A 131 9.00 11.26 4.10
C CYS A 131 7.56 11.00 4.54
N ILE A 132 7.35 10.35 5.68
CA ILE A 132 6.03 10.09 6.26
C ILE A 132 5.30 11.40 6.53
N ASP A 133 5.95 12.39 7.15
CA ASP A 133 5.34 13.68 7.44
C ASP A 133 4.89 14.40 6.16
N ARG A 134 5.71 14.36 5.10
CA ARG A 134 5.34 14.91 3.79
C ARG A 134 4.18 14.17 3.13
N VAL A 135 4.11 12.84 3.29
CA VAL A 135 2.98 12.04 2.80
C VAL A 135 1.72 12.39 3.56
N ILE A 136 1.79 12.51 4.88
CA ILE A 136 0.66 12.92 5.73
C ILE A 136 0.14 14.29 5.29
N GLU A 137 1.02 15.28 5.13
CA GLU A 137 0.66 16.62 4.65
C GLU A 137 -0.08 16.57 3.29
N LYS A 138 0.44 15.79 2.34
CA LYS A 138 -0.21 15.61 1.03
C LYS A 138 -1.58 14.93 1.13
N VAL A 139 -1.72 13.94 2.00
CA VAL A 139 -2.99 13.23 2.21
C VAL A 139 -4.01 14.16 2.88
N VAL A 140 -3.61 14.91 3.90
CA VAL A 140 -4.47 15.90 4.56
C VAL A 140 -4.98 16.91 3.55
N ASN A 141 -4.11 17.45 2.70
CA ASN A 141 -4.42 18.42 1.66
C ASN A 141 -5.02 17.79 0.38
N ARG A 142 -5.25 16.48 0.35
CA ARG A 142 -5.81 15.74 -0.79
C ARG A 142 -5.06 16.00 -2.10
N VAL A 143 -3.75 16.06 -2.04
CA VAL A 143 -2.90 16.33 -3.20
C VAL A 143 -2.96 15.13 -4.14
N ARG A 144 -3.57 15.33 -5.32
CA ARG A 144 -3.67 14.29 -6.35
C ARG A 144 -2.38 14.19 -7.12
N GLY A 145 -2.05 12.99 -7.54
CA GLY A 145 -0.89 12.75 -8.41
C GLY A 145 -0.19 11.43 -8.17
N ASP A 146 0.81 11.20 -9.01
CA ASP A 146 1.68 10.03 -8.94
C ASP A 146 3.07 10.49 -8.47
N PHE A 147 3.39 10.19 -7.22
CA PHE A 147 4.67 10.52 -6.59
C PHE A 147 5.61 9.31 -6.52
N ASP A 148 5.30 8.24 -7.28
CA ASP A 148 6.14 7.05 -7.38
C ASP A 148 7.19 7.19 -8.48
N ASN A 149 8.43 7.44 -8.08
CA ASN A 149 9.61 7.49 -8.94
C ASN A 149 10.44 6.18 -8.90
N ARG A 150 9.92 5.11 -8.29
CA ARG A 150 10.58 3.81 -8.11
C ARG A 150 9.85 2.64 -8.77
N LYS A 151 8.85 2.94 -9.59
CA LYS A 151 8.12 1.93 -10.38
C LYS A 151 8.99 1.34 -11.49
N ILE A 152 8.68 0.11 -11.84
CA ILE A 152 9.30 -0.57 -12.99
C ILE A 152 8.31 -0.66 -14.17
N PRO A 153 8.80 -0.68 -15.41
CA PRO A 153 7.96 -0.89 -16.58
C PRO A 153 7.18 -2.21 -16.51
N HIS A 154 5.98 -2.23 -17.07
CA HIS A 154 5.06 -3.37 -17.05
C HIS A 154 5.66 -4.68 -17.56
N TRP A 155 6.46 -4.61 -18.61
CA TRP A 155 7.05 -5.79 -19.22
C TRP A 155 8.11 -6.45 -18.35
N LEU A 156 8.74 -5.71 -17.42
CA LEU A 156 9.68 -6.28 -16.44
C LEU A 156 8.96 -6.99 -15.27
N ALA A 157 7.68 -6.72 -15.06
CA ALA A 157 6.89 -7.36 -14.02
C ALA A 157 6.25 -8.69 -14.45
N PHE A 158 6.42 -9.09 -15.71
CA PHE A 158 5.85 -10.32 -16.26
C PHE A 158 6.23 -11.59 -15.48
N PRO A 159 7.49 -11.81 -15.07
CA PRO A 159 7.86 -12.99 -14.28
C PRO A 159 7.12 -13.08 -12.96
N TYR A 160 6.93 -11.93 -12.28
CA TYR A 160 6.18 -11.84 -11.02
C TYR A 160 4.71 -12.22 -11.18
N THR A 161 4.05 -11.67 -12.18
CA THR A 161 2.63 -11.97 -12.47
C THR A 161 2.43 -13.45 -12.81
N TYR A 162 3.40 -14.06 -13.47
CA TYR A 162 3.37 -15.47 -13.81
C TYR A 162 3.58 -16.37 -12.58
N CYS A 163 4.57 -16.07 -11.74
CA CYS A 163 4.86 -16.81 -10.51
C CYS A 163 3.74 -16.72 -9.49
N ASN A 164 3.12 -15.55 -9.35
CA ASN A 164 1.99 -15.34 -8.43
C ASN A 164 0.67 -15.98 -8.91
N ARG A 165 0.53 -16.27 -10.20
CA ARG A 165 -0.64 -17.01 -10.73
C ARG A 165 -0.58 -18.50 -10.42
N LYS A 166 0.62 -19.07 -10.31
CA LYS A 166 0.81 -20.43 -9.79
C LYS A 166 0.74 -20.33 -8.26
N LYS A 167 -0.45 -20.38 -7.71
CA LYS A 167 -0.65 -20.47 -6.27
C LYS A 167 0.20 -21.58 -5.71
N SER A 168 1.24 -21.24 -4.97
CA SER A 168 1.79 -22.17 -3.99
C SER A 168 0.69 -22.34 -2.94
N THR A 169 0.05 -23.50 -2.92
CA THR A 169 -0.92 -23.90 -1.89
C THR A 169 -0.21 -24.36 -0.61
N ALA A 170 1.09 -24.17 -0.51
CA ALA A 170 1.82 -24.45 0.71
C ALA A 170 1.42 -23.38 1.77
N PRO A 171 0.87 -23.79 2.91
CA PRO A 171 0.61 -22.86 4.01
C PRO A 171 1.97 -22.30 4.46
N PHE A 172 2.11 -20.98 4.48
CA PHE A 172 3.18 -20.35 5.24
C PHE A 172 2.88 -20.63 6.71
N VAL A 173 3.59 -21.58 7.28
CA VAL A 173 3.63 -21.77 8.73
C VAL A 173 4.60 -20.71 9.26
N VAL A 174 4.08 -19.75 9.98
CA VAL A 174 4.84 -18.82 10.82
C VAL A 174 4.92 -19.44 12.20
#